data_d2a28fbbb7c93b7a41789b25561c56d6
#
_entry.id   d2a28fbbb7c93b7a41789b25561c56d6
#
_cell.length_a   1.000
_cell.length_b   1.000
_cell.length_c   1.000
_cell.angle_alpha   90.00
_cell.angle_beta   90.00
_cell.angle_gamma   90.00
#
_symmetry.space_group_name_H-M   'P 1'
#
loop_
_entity.id
_entity.type
_entity.pdbx_description
1 polymer ?
#
loop_
_entity_poly.entity_id
_entity_poly.type
_entity_poly.pdbx_seq_one_letter_code
_entity_poly.pdbx_strand_id
1 'polypeptide(L)'
;MVQPLKERDLKSWKLLDQFRRRLKPVLESAAKSPTQEDPRREVLAEDYFCLLLFGLFNSALKSMRALCHASGRFARMREVSSRPMAQASFSEAQHVFDPELLAQVLRQLACEVKGRTEFGDARVREAVKALTLVDGTVLRALNRMAWAPAGGSGCAIKLHLHFSVFDQMPEDWTITPGNVCERKTWKRKVQPGTCYVADRLYSDDHLFLTQMQERKIDFVLRLCGNVIRTPVTPSRPLTPADRAAGVVSDRQERLGARENGPVVRVVEIHAAGKIFLLVSSREDLPAEIIGLIYRYRWQIELFFKWFKMILGCRHWLAESSRGVAIQLYGALIATLLLMLVTQKRPTKRQMEAIHFYFVGFATEDELLRELGFQKS
;
A
#
# COMPACT_ATOMS: atom_id res chain seq x y z
N MET A 1 13.44 -2.74 -35.57
CA MET A 1 14.27 -1.67 -34.97
C MET A 1 13.42 -0.92 -33.97
N VAL A 2 13.85 -0.87 -32.69
CA VAL A 2 13.16 -0.11 -31.63
C VAL A 2 13.35 1.38 -31.93
N GLN A 3 12.25 2.13 -32.07
CA GLN A 3 12.36 3.58 -32.19
C GLN A 3 12.84 4.14 -30.85
N PRO A 4 13.93 4.92 -30.82
CA PRO A 4 14.36 5.56 -29.58
C PRO A 4 13.30 6.56 -29.09
N LEU A 5 13.11 6.65 -27.79
CA LEU A 5 12.27 7.69 -27.16
C LEU A 5 12.62 9.07 -27.72
N LYS A 6 11.62 9.80 -28.20
CA LYS A 6 11.78 11.17 -28.68
C LYS A 6 11.65 12.13 -27.49
N GLU A 7 12.26 13.32 -27.58
CA GLU A 7 12.19 14.33 -26.53
C GLU A 7 10.75 14.69 -26.16
N ARG A 8 9.84 14.73 -27.15
CA ARG A 8 8.40 14.96 -26.96
C ARG A 8 7.71 13.88 -26.12
N ASP A 9 8.21 12.63 -26.18
CA ASP A 9 7.57 11.50 -25.49
C ASP A 9 7.74 11.58 -23.97
N LEU A 10 8.85 12.16 -23.51
CA LEU A 10 9.05 12.47 -22.09
C LEU A 10 8.23 13.69 -21.64
N LYS A 11 8.02 14.70 -22.51
CA LYS A 11 7.20 15.87 -22.21
C LYS A 11 5.72 15.55 -22.10
N SER A 12 5.23 14.64 -22.92
CA SER A 12 3.84 14.22 -22.95
C SER A 12 3.48 13.22 -21.84
N TRP A 13 4.44 12.63 -21.16
CA TRP A 13 4.19 11.74 -20.04
C TRP A 13 3.71 12.48 -18.79
N LYS A 14 2.42 12.52 -18.60
CA LYS A 14 1.75 13.36 -17.60
C LYS A 14 1.98 12.98 -16.14
N LEU A 15 2.52 11.79 -15.82
CA LEU A 15 2.69 11.36 -14.42
C LEU A 15 3.70 12.22 -13.66
N LEU A 16 4.84 12.55 -14.28
CA LEU A 16 5.82 13.44 -13.64
C LEU A 16 5.28 14.85 -13.46
N ASP A 17 4.52 15.39 -14.42
CA ASP A 17 3.88 16.69 -14.29
C ASP A 17 2.81 16.68 -13.20
N GLN A 18 2.03 15.59 -13.09
CA GLN A 18 1.06 15.43 -12.01
C GLN A 18 1.75 15.37 -10.64
N PHE A 19 2.91 14.72 -10.56
CA PHE A 19 3.73 14.69 -9.36
C PHE A 19 4.26 16.07 -9.00
N ARG A 20 4.89 16.79 -9.94
CA ARG A 20 5.45 18.13 -9.73
C ARG A 20 4.41 19.12 -9.23
N ARG A 21 3.22 19.11 -9.83
CA ARG A 21 2.11 20.01 -9.42
C ARG A 21 1.75 19.85 -7.93
N ARG A 22 1.87 18.64 -7.39
CA ARG A 22 1.55 18.34 -5.98
C ARG A 22 2.75 18.54 -5.07
N LEU A 23 3.94 18.30 -5.58
CA LEU A 23 5.17 18.47 -4.83
C LEU A 23 5.49 19.97 -4.60
N LYS A 24 5.26 20.81 -5.61
CA LYS A 24 5.61 22.22 -5.56
C LYS A 24 5.02 22.95 -4.34
N PRO A 25 3.71 22.94 -4.06
CA PRO A 25 3.16 23.61 -2.89
C PRO A 25 3.68 23.02 -1.56
N VAL A 26 3.99 21.74 -1.53
CA VAL A 26 4.60 21.09 -0.35
C VAL A 26 6.00 21.64 -0.10
N LEU A 27 6.81 21.79 -1.15
CA LEU A 27 8.15 22.37 -1.04
C LEU A 27 8.13 23.86 -0.66
N GLU A 28 7.15 24.61 -1.14
CA GLU A 28 6.98 26.03 -0.84
C GLU A 28 6.54 26.26 0.63
N SER A 29 5.73 25.36 1.18
CA SER A 29 5.23 25.45 2.56
C SER A 29 6.17 24.83 3.61
N ALA A 30 7.12 23.99 3.18
CA ALA A 30 8.03 23.30 4.08
C ALA A 30 9.08 24.24 4.67
N ALA A 31 9.31 24.13 5.98
CA ALA A 31 10.45 24.78 6.61
C ALA A 31 11.75 24.20 6.03
N LYS A 32 12.59 25.06 5.49
CA LYS A 32 13.89 24.65 4.96
C LYS A 32 14.89 24.49 6.09
N SER A 33 15.63 23.40 6.09
CA SER A 33 16.77 23.21 6.99
C SER A 33 17.94 24.11 6.52
N PRO A 34 18.88 24.50 7.42
CA PRO A 34 20.07 25.28 7.02
C PRO A 34 20.85 24.61 5.88
N THR A 35 20.87 23.28 5.85
CA THR A 35 21.49 22.52 4.76
C THR A 35 20.71 22.65 3.45
N GLN A 36 19.41 22.90 3.48
CA GLN A 36 18.58 23.13 2.28
C GLN A 36 18.72 24.56 1.75
N GLU A 37 19.14 25.49 2.57
CA GLU A 37 19.36 26.90 2.23
C GLU A 37 20.80 27.20 1.80
N ASP A 38 21.72 26.23 1.88
CA ASP A 38 23.11 26.43 1.44
C ASP A 38 23.13 26.80 -0.06
N PRO A 39 23.62 28.01 -0.41
CA PRO A 39 23.63 28.49 -1.79
C PRO A 39 24.54 27.68 -2.72
N ARG A 40 25.46 26.88 -2.15
CA ARG A 40 26.35 26.00 -2.92
C ARG A 40 25.66 24.69 -3.29
N ARG A 41 24.41 24.48 -2.82
CA ARG A 41 23.68 23.28 -3.11
C ARG A 41 23.27 23.23 -4.58
N GLU A 42 23.69 22.16 -5.25
CA GLU A 42 23.34 21.89 -6.64
C GLU A 42 22.08 21.02 -6.79
N VAL A 43 21.76 20.15 -5.80
CA VAL A 43 20.64 19.22 -5.85
C VAL A 43 19.39 19.85 -5.29
N LEU A 44 18.37 19.98 -6.15
CA LEU A 44 17.04 20.42 -5.77
C LEU A 44 16.18 19.22 -5.34
N ALA A 45 15.28 19.42 -4.37
CA ALA A 45 14.36 18.39 -3.90
C ALA A 45 13.49 17.85 -5.04
N GLU A 46 13.00 18.73 -5.91
CA GLU A 46 12.20 18.36 -7.07
C GLU A 46 12.98 17.44 -8.02
N ASP A 47 14.21 17.78 -8.36
CA ASP A 47 15.05 16.97 -9.24
C ASP A 47 15.32 15.58 -8.66
N TYR A 48 15.64 15.52 -7.37
CA TYR A 48 15.89 14.26 -6.67
C TYR A 48 14.67 13.35 -6.66
N PHE A 49 13.52 13.88 -6.27
CA PHE A 49 12.30 13.09 -6.19
C PHE A 49 11.75 12.70 -7.58
N CYS A 50 11.84 13.57 -8.58
CA CYS A 50 11.46 13.25 -9.95
C CYS A 50 12.36 12.18 -10.56
N LEU A 51 13.66 12.24 -10.33
CA LEU A 51 14.61 11.23 -10.80
C LEU A 51 14.34 9.88 -10.17
N LEU A 52 14.06 9.84 -8.86
CA LEU A 52 13.69 8.62 -8.14
C LEU A 52 12.38 8.04 -8.69
N LEU A 53 11.34 8.85 -8.84
CA LEU A 53 10.04 8.41 -9.37
C LEU A 53 10.17 7.88 -10.81
N PHE A 54 10.95 8.56 -11.65
CA PHE A 54 11.25 8.09 -13.00
C PHE A 54 11.92 6.72 -13.00
N GLY A 55 12.87 6.49 -12.09
CA GLY A 55 13.53 5.19 -11.93
C GLY A 55 12.58 4.06 -11.53
N LEU A 56 11.55 4.36 -10.73
CA LEU A 56 10.55 3.36 -10.34
C LEU A 56 9.71 2.86 -11.54
N PHE A 57 9.46 3.73 -12.51
CA PHE A 57 8.76 3.35 -13.75
C PHE A 57 9.67 2.72 -14.79
N ASN A 58 10.98 2.96 -14.72
CA ASN A 58 11.92 2.55 -15.77
C ASN A 58 12.74 1.33 -15.33
N SER A 59 12.44 0.18 -15.93
CA SER A 59 13.11 -1.09 -15.61
C SER A 59 14.61 -1.13 -15.93
N ALA A 60 15.10 -0.28 -16.83
CA ALA A 60 16.51 -0.17 -17.19
C ALA A 60 17.32 0.70 -16.19
N LEU A 61 16.65 1.56 -15.44
CA LEU A 61 17.28 2.54 -14.51
C LEU A 61 17.12 2.15 -13.03
N LYS A 62 17.27 0.86 -12.72
CA LYS A 62 17.01 0.33 -11.36
C LYS A 62 18.10 0.59 -10.32
N SER A 63 19.25 1.14 -10.70
CA SER A 63 20.33 1.45 -9.77
C SER A 63 20.62 2.94 -9.72
N MET A 64 21.08 3.41 -8.56
CA MET A 64 21.54 4.79 -8.37
C MET A 64 22.56 5.18 -9.46
N ARG A 65 23.52 4.28 -9.75
CA ARG A 65 24.51 4.52 -10.80
C ARG A 65 23.88 4.75 -12.18
N ALA A 66 22.90 3.91 -12.57
CA ALA A 66 22.23 4.05 -13.86
C ALA A 66 21.41 5.34 -13.94
N LEU A 67 20.69 5.70 -12.87
CA LEU A 67 19.92 6.95 -12.79
C LEU A 67 20.83 8.18 -12.91
N CYS A 68 21.89 8.24 -12.14
CA CYS A 68 22.84 9.36 -12.15
C CYS A 68 23.57 9.45 -13.49
N HIS A 69 24.02 8.32 -14.05
CA HIS A 69 24.64 8.29 -15.36
C HIS A 69 23.68 8.81 -16.46
N ALA A 70 22.44 8.34 -16.46
CA ALA A 70 21.43 8.81 -17.41
C ALA A 70 21.20 10.32 -17.28
N SER A 71 21.04 10.83 -16.06
CA SER A 71 20.83 12.25 -15.79
C SER A 71 21.99 13.14 -16.30
N GLY A 72 23.21 12.64 -16.27
CA GLY A 72 24.40 13.38 -16.71
C GLY A 72 24.69 13.30 -18.20
N ARG A 73 24.24 12.25 -18.89
CA ARG A 73 24.66 11.95 -20.29
C ARG A 73 23.58 12.22 -21.32
N PHE A 74 22.31 12.09 -20.96
CA PHE A 74 21.22 12.17 -21.93
C PHE A 74 20.44 13.48 -21.81
N ALA A 75 20.44 14.28 -22.87
CA ALA A 75 19.76 15.59 -22.90
C ALA A 75 18.26 15.47 -22.52
N ARG A 76 17.59 14.38 -22.91
CA ARG A 76 16.19 14.10 -22.57
C ARG A 76 15.90 14.03 -21.07
N MET A 77 16.90 13.66 -20.28
CA MET A 77 16.76 13.61 -18.83
C MET A 77 16.61 15.00 -18.19
N ARG A 78 16.79 16.09 -18.95
CA ARG A 78 16.50 17.45 -18.50
C ARG A 78 15.02 17.68 -18.21
N GLU A 79 14.14 16.90 -18.81
CA GLU A 79 12.72 16.94 -18.48
C GLU A 79 12.39 16.22 -17.14
N VAL A 80 13.29 15.35 -16.69
CA VAL A 80 13.14 14.63 -15.41
C VAL A 80 13.87 15.35 -14.27
N SER A 81 15.10 15.81 -14.55
CA SER A 81 15.94 16.54 -13.59
C SER A 81 16.59 17.72 -14.34
N SER A 82 16.43 18.93 -13.82
CA SER A 82 16.94 20.15 -14.45
C SER A 82 18.47 20.16 -14.59
N ARG A 83 19.15 19.38 -13.74
CA ARG A 83 20.62 19.29 -13.68
C ARG A 83 21.08 17.82 -13.65
N PRO A 84 22.34 17.55 -14.10
CA PRO A 84 22.99 16.28 -13.86
C PRO A 84 23.08 15.99 -12.37
N MET A 85 22.91 14.74 -11.98
CA MET A 85 23.03 14.32 -10.59
C MET A 85 24.21 13.37 -10.42
N ALA A 86 25.19 13.74 -9.63
CA ALA A 86 26.29 12.86 -9.24
C ALA A 86 25.82 11.78 -8.25
N GLN A 87 26.47 10.62 -8.22
CA GLN A 87 26.11 9.54 -7.29
C GLN A 87 26.26 9.96 -5.83
N ALA A 88 27.33 10.71 -5.50
CA ALA A 88 27.54 11.22 -4.16
C ALA A 88 26.38 12.11 -3.73
N SER A 89 26.03 13.10 -4.59
CA SER A 89 24.93 14.03 -4.33
C SER A 89 23.57 13.32 -4.22
N PHE A 90 23.32 12.28 -5.03
CA PHE A 90 22.10 11.47 -4.90
C PHE A 90 22.08 10.70 -3.56
N SER A 91 23.22 10.13 -3.16
CA SER A 91 23.34 9.43 -1.88
C SER A 91 23.18 10.37 -0.69
N GLU A 92 23.72 11.57 -0.74
CA GLU A 92 23.58 12.57 0.32
C GLU A 92 22.16 13.14 0.42
N ALA A 93 21.46 13.28 -0.69
CA ALA A 93 20.11 13.83 -0.75
C ALA A 93 19.13 13.10 0.18
N GLN A 94 19.30 11.79 0.39
CA GLN A 94 18.48 11.01 1.33
C GLN A 94 18.62 11.47 2.80
N HIS A 95 19.72 12.10 3.17
CA HIS A 95 19.96 12.63 4.52
C HIS A 95 19.48 14.07 4.66
N VAL A 96 19.33 14.76 3.56
CA VAL A 96 18.94 16.16 3.52
C VAL A 96 17.44 16.33 3.40
N PHE A 97 16.79 15.63 2.44
CA PHE A 97 15.36 15.80 2.21
C PHE A 97 14.53 14.97 3.17
N ASP A 98 13.50 15.58 3.73
CA ASP A 98 12.60 14.91 4.67
C ASP A 98 11.63 13.99 3.91
N PRO A 99 11.54 12.70 4.27
CA PRO A 99 10.51 11.80 3.73
C PRO A 99 9.09 12.32 3.91
N GLU A 100 8.84 13.16 4.91
CA GLU A 100 7.53 13.73 5.20
C GLU A 100 7.01 14.59 4.02
N LEU A 101 7.89 15.18 3.22
CA LEU A 101 7.51 15.89 1.99
C LEU A 101 6.75 14.96 1.02
N LEU A 102 7.27 13.76 0.83
CA LEU A 102 6.58 12.74 0.01
C LEU A 102 5.34 12.16 0.71
N ALA A 103 5.36 12.01 2.03
CA ALA A 103 4.19 11.56 2.78
C ALA A 103 3.02 12.55 2.64
N GLN A 104 3.28 13.87 2.59
CA GLN A 104 2.25 14.89 2.34
C GLN A 104 1.68 14.77 0.93
N VAL A 105 2.53 14.64 -0.10
CA VAL A 105 2.08 14.40 -1.48
C VAL A 105 1.25 13.12 -1.56
N LEU A 106 1.66 12.07 -0.88
CA LEU A 106 0.95 10.79 -0.87
C LEU A 106 -0.45 10.92 -0.23
N ARG A 107 -0.58 11.66 0.88
CA ARG A 107 -1.89 11.94 1.50
C ARG A 107 -2.80 12.74 0.58
N GLN A 108 -2.28 13.76 -0.12
CA GLN A 108 -3.06 14.52 -1.11
C GLN A 108 -3.56 13.61 -2.23
N LEU A 109 -2.68 12.77 -2.79
CA LEU A 109 -3.05 11.81 -3.82
C LEU A 109 -4.10 10.80 -3.34
N ALA A 110 -3.97 10.30 -2.12
CA ALA A 110 -4.94 9.39 -1.53
C ALA A 110 -6.33 10.04 -1.44
N CYS A 111 -6.41 11.29 -1.00
CA CYS A 111 -7.68 12.05 -0.99
C CYS A 111 -8.27 12.23 -2.40
N GLU A 112 -7.42 12.47 -3.41
CA GLU A 112 -7.89 12.66 -4.79
C GLU A 112 -8.35 11.38 -5.47
N VAL A 113 -7.75 10.24 -5.15
CA VAL A 113 -8.11 8.91 -5.70
C VAL A 113 -9.38 8.37 -5.03
N LYS A 114 -9.63 8.75 -3.78
CA LYS A 114 -10.78 8.31 -3.01
C LYS A 114 -12.10 8.58 -3.74
N GLY A 115 -12.99 7.58 -3.78
CA GLY A 115 -14.30 7.67 -4.43
C GLY A 115 -14.28 7.59 -5.97
N ARG A 116 -13.13 7.42 -6.60
CA ARG A 116 -13.03 7.29 -8.07
C ARG A 116 -13.20 5.85 -8.56
N THR A 117 -13.04 4.88 -7.68
CA THR A 117 -13.16 3.46 -8.01
C THR A 117 -14.44 2.91 -7.41
N GLU A 118 -15.26 2.27 -8.22
CA GLU A 118 -16.39 1.48 -7.73
C GLU A 118 -16.00 0.02 -7.69
N PHE A 119 -15.57 -0.45 -6.53
CA PHE A 119 -15.19 -1.84 -6.32
C PHE A 119 -16.00 -2.45 -5.18
N GLY A 120 -16.36 -3.72 -5.33
CA GLY A 120 -17.01 -4.52 -4.29
C GLY A 120 -18.45 -4.91 -4.65
N ASP A 121 -18.92 -5.97 -3.98
CA ASP A 121 -20.29 -6.46 -4.07
C ASP A 121 -21.25 -5.41 -3.45
N ALA A 122 -22.38 -5.16 -4.11
CA ALA A 122 -23.38 -4.19 -3.67
C ALA A 122 -23.88 -4.46 -2.25
N ARG A 123 -24.09 -5.74 -1.89
CA ARG A 123 -24.53 -6.16 -0.55
C ARG A 123 -23.53 -5.77 0.53
N VAL A 124 -22.21 -5.86 0.24
CA VAL A 124 -21.17 -5.46 1.21
C VAL A 124 -21.10 -3.93 1.29
N ARG A 125 -21.23 -3.21 0.17
CA ARG A 125 -21.26 -1.73 0.17
C ARG A 125 -22.45 -1.17 0.92
N GLU A 126 -23.58 -1.85 0.88
CA GLU A 126 -24.77 -1.52 1.66
C GLU A 126 -24.59 -1.83 3.15
N ALA A 127 -23.94 -2.97 3.46
CA ALA A 127 -23.73 -3.43 4.82
C ALA A 127 -22.71 -2.59 5.61
N VAL A 128 -21.66 -2.06 4.95
CA VAL A 128 -20.59 -1.30 5.62
C VAL A 128 -20.21 -0.06 4.82
N LYS A 129 -20.13 1.10 5.49
CA LYS A 129 -19.80 2.39 4.86
C LYS A 129 -18.35 2.46 4.39
N ALA A 130 -17.44 1.88 5.16
CA ALA A 130 -16.02 1.81 4.85
C ALA A 130 -15.50 0.43 5.23
N LEU A 131 -14.69 -0.18 4.34
CA LEU A 131 -14.10 -1.50 4.53
C LEU A 131 -12.60 -1.41 4.31
N THR A 132 -11.85 -1.59 5.40
CA THR A 132 -10.39 -1.43 5.42
C THR A 132 -9.70 -2.73 5.78
N LEU A 133 -8.83 -3.19 4.91
CA LEU A 133 -7.97 -4.34 5.16
C LEU A 133 -6.70 -3.89 5.89
N VAL A 134 -6.29 -4.67 6.90
CA VAL A 134 -5.06 -4.41 7.65
C VAL A 134 -4.12 -5.58 7.47
N ASP A 135 -2.92 -5.29 6.97
CA ASP A 135 -1.87 -6.29 6.79
C ASP A 135 -0.51 -5.62 6.68
N GLY A 136 0.56 -6.41 6.83
CA GLY A 136 1.94 -5.99 6.65
C GLY A 136 2.65 -6.83 5.60
N THR A 137 3.57 -6.18 4.87
CA THR A 137 4.44 -6.91 3.98
C THR A 137 5.90 -6.73 4.37
N VAL A 138 6.62 -7.84 4.37
CA VAL A 138 8.07 -7.85 4.63
C VAL A 138 8.82 -7.62 3.33
N LEU A 139 9.77 -6.71 3.38
CA LEU A 139 10.71 -6.38 2.31
C LEU A 139 12.11 -6.76 2.78
N ARG A 140 12.85 -7.50 1.97
CA ARG A 140 14.24 -7.83 2.28
C ARG A 140 15.07 -6.55 2.37
N ALA A 141 15.84 -6.43 3.45
CA ALA A 141 16.84 -5.38 3.62
C ALA A 141 18.25 -5.96 3.43
N LEU A 142 19.21 -5.08 3.20
CA LEU A 142 20.62 -5.46 3.15
C LEU A 142 21.13 -5.69 4.59
N ASN A 143 22.01 -6.66 4.79
CA ASN A 143 22.55 -6.97 6.13
C ASN A 143 23.24 -5.77 6.81
N ARG A 144 23.71 -4.81 6.03
CA ARG A 144 24.31 -3.57 6.53
C ARG A 144 23.29 -2.52 7.01
N MET A 145 21.98 -2.73 6.78
CA MET A 145 20.91 -1.88 7.31
C MET A 145 20.60 -2.24 8.77
N ALA A 146 21.56 -2.05 9.67
CA ALA A 146 21.47 -2.44 11.08
C ALA A 146 20.28 -1.82 11.84
N TRP A 147 19.70 -0.72 11.33
CA TRP A 147 18.51 -0.09 11.89
C TRP A 147 17.22 -0.90 11.66
N ALA A 148 17.23 -1.90 10.77
CA ALA A 148 16.08 -2.69 10.37
C ALA A 148 16.25 -4.18 10.74
N PRO A 149 16.44 -4.55 12.03
CA PRO A 149 16.58 -5.95 12.41
C PRO A 149 15.32 -6.76 12.06
N ALA A 150 15.53 -7.98 11.56
CA ALA A 150 14.49 -8.99 11.43
C ALA A 150 14.40 -9.85 12.72
N GLY A 151 13.34 -10.63 12.85
CA GLY A 151 13.29 -11.67 13.89
C GLY A 151 14.27 -12.80 13.53
N GLY A 152 15.42 -12.85 14.15
CA GLY A 152 16.54 -13.78 13.86
C GLY A 152 17.75 -13.08 13.26
N SER A 153 18.59 -13.80 12.51
CA SER A 153 19.75 -13.23 11.83
C SER A 153 19.34 -12.56 10.52
N GLY A 154 19.64 -11.28 10.36
CA GLY A 154 19.41 -10.52 9.13
C GLY A 154 18.58 -9.26 9.32
N CYS A 155 18.35 -8.57 8.23
CA CYS A 155 17.61 -7.30 8.20
C CYS A 155 16.39 -7.40 7.30
N ALA A 156 15.31 -6.80 7.74
CA ALA A 156 14.06 -6.67 6.99
C ALA A 156 13.34 -5.37 7.34
N ILE A 157 12.59 -4.87 6.39
CA ILE A 157 11.72 -3.71 6.55
C ILE A 157 10.29 -4.19 6.42
N LYS A 158 9.41 -3.69 7.25
CA LYS A 158 7.99 -4.01 7.19
C LYS A 158 7.19 -2.76 6.82
N LEU A 159 6.39 -2.87 5.77
CA LEU A 159 5.40 -1.87 5.40
C LEU A 159 4.04 -2.38 5.85
N HIS A 160 3.44 -1.68 6.82
CA HIS A 160 2.08 -1.91 7.28
C HIS A 160 1.14 -1.01 6.53
N LEU A 161 0.02 -1.54 6.07
CA LEU A 161 -0.99 -0.77 5.35
C LEU A 161 -2.38 -0.93 5.98
N HIS A 162 -3.13 0.16 5.94
CA HIS A 162 -4.57 0.18 5.93
C HIS A 162 -5.00 0.40 4.48
N PHE A 163 -5.74 -0.53 3.92
CA PHE A 163 -6.08 -0.56 2.50
C PHE A 163 -7.61 -0.50 2.32
N SER A 164 -8.11 0.57 1.70
CA SER A 164 -9.53 0.69 1.35
C SER A 164 -9.91 -0.33 0.28
N VAL A 165 -10.91 -1.16 0.60
CA VAL A 165 -11.45 -2.11 -0.38
C VAL A 165 -12.19 -1.39 -1.49
N PHE A 166 -13.02 -0.42 -1.15
CA PHE A 166 -13.88 0.25 -2.11
C PHE A 166 -13.11 1.16 -3.05
N ASP A 167 -12.07 1.80 -2.56
CA ASP A 167 -11.20 2.68 -3.36
C ASP A 167 -10.00 1.93 -3.98
N GLN A 168 -9.74 0.66 -3.57
CA GLN A 168 -8.64 -0.18 -4.03
C GLN A 168 -7.25 0.45 -3.82
N MET A 169 -7.06 1.22 -2.75
CA MET A 169 -5.84 1.98 -2.47
C MET A 169 -5.44 1.96 -1.00
N PRO A 170 -4.15 2.23 -0.66
CA PRO A 170 -3.72 2.47 0.70
C PRO A 170 -4.29 3.79 1.24
N GLU A 171 -4.92 3.74 2.42
CA GLU A 171 -5.41 4.91 3.16
C GLU A 171 -4.40 5.39 4.21
N ASP A 172 -3.66 4.44 4.79
CA ASP A 172 -2.66 4.72 5.80
C ASP A 172 -1.51 3.71 5.73
N TRP A 173 -0.33 4.13 6.18
CA TRP A 173 0.88 3.33 6.10
C TRP A 173 1.82 3.61 7.28
N THR A 174 2.61 2.60 7.61
CA THR A 174 3.68 2.71 8.61
C THR A 174 4.85 1.85 8.18
N ILE A 175 6.05 2.41 8.25
CA ILE A 175 7.31 1.71 7.95
C ILE A 175 7.99 1.39 9.27
N THR A 176 8.38 0.14 9.47
CA THR A 176 9.06 -0.32 10.68
C THR A 176 10.19 -1.30 10.36
N PRO A 177 11.13 -1.52 11.29
CA PRO A 177 11.97 -2.71 11.26
C PRO A 177 11.15 -4.00 11.21
N GLY A 178 11.71 -5.06 10.63
CA GLY A 178 11.02 -6.32 10.40
C GLY A 178 10.57 -7.06 11.66
N ASN A 179 11.26 -6.83 12.78
CA ASN A 179 10.93 -7.43 14.09
C ASN A 179 9.77 -6.74 14.83
N VAL A 180 9.28 -5.61 14.34
CA VAL A 180 8.14 -4.92 14.98
C VAL A 180 6.86 -5.70 14.74
N CYS A 181 6.11 -5.94 15.83
CA CYS A 181 4.83 -6.65 15.79
C CYS A 181 3.75 -5.80 15.10
N GLU A 182 3.06 -6.37 14.12
CA GLU A 182 2.01 -5.72 13.34
C GLU A 182 0.83 -5.23 14.19
N ARG A 183 0.47 -5.99 15.24
CA ARG A 183 -0.60 -5.62 16.17
C ARG A 183 -0.37 -4.27 16.85
N LYS A 184 0.89 -3.92 17.16
CA LYS A 184 1.24 -2.64 17.81
C LYS A 184 1.00 -1.43 16.91
N THR A 185 1.21 -1.59 15.60
CA THR A 185 0.99 -0.52 14.61
C THR A 185 -0.48 -0.30 14.33
N TRP A 186 -1.27 -1.38 14.25
CA TRP A 186 -2.70 -1.32 13.99
C TRP A 186 -3.49 -0.61 15.10
N LYS A 187 -3.26 -0.96 16.37
CA LYS A 187 -4.01 -0.46 17.52
C LYS A 187 -4.16 1.06 17.59
N ARG A 188 -3.18 1.78 17.08
CA ARG A 188 -3.14 3.25 17.14
C ARG A 188 -3.98 3.95 16.09
N LYS A 189 -4.46 3.22 15.07
CA LYS A 189 -5.02 3.81 13.85
C LYS A 189 -6.48 3.44 13.56
N VAL A 190 -7.10 2.65 14.43
CA VAL A 190 -8.50 2.26 14.26
C VAL A 190 -9.46 3.35 14.68
N GLN A 191 -10.54 3.53 13.93
CA GLN A 191 -11.54 4.57 14.14
C GLN A 191 -12.96 4.06 13.92
N PRO A 192 -13.99 4.60 14.61
CA PRO A 192 -15.38 4.26 14.39
C PRO A 192 -15.84 4.52 12.95
N GLY A 193 -16.85 3.78 12.52
CA GLY A 193 -17.44 3.92 11.17
C GLY A 193 -16.73 3.14 10.07
N THR A 194 -15.63 2.47 10.40
CA THR A 194 -14.87 1.61 9.48
C THR A 194 -14.94 0.17 9.96
N CYS A 195 -15.23 -0.76 9.05
CA CYS A 195 -15.12 -2.20 9.30
C CYS A 195 -13.71 -2.67 8.91
N TYR A 196 -12.97 -3.18 9.88
CA TYR A 196 -11.60 -3.66 9.68
C TYR A 196 -11.57 -5.16 9.41
N VAL A 197 -10.80 -5.57 8.41
CA VAL A 197 -10.57 -6.98 8.09
C VAL A 197 -9.09 -7.29 8.19
N ALA A 198 -8.75 -8.33 8.92
CA ALA A 198 -7.36 -8.76 9.07
C ALA A 198 -7.23 -10.28 9.25
N ASP A 199 -6.01 -10.80 9.11
CA ASP A 199 -5.72 -12.21 9.27
C ASP A 199 -5.64 -12.61 10.77
N ARG A 200 -5.46 -13.89 11.01
CA ARG A 200 -5.42 -14.56 12.32
C ARG A 200 -4.43 -13.93 13.33
N LEU A 201 -3.33 -13.36 12.86
CA LEU A 201 -2.36 -12.70 13.73
C LEU A 201 -2.99 -11.60 14.59
N TYR A 202 -4.02 -10.95 14.09
CA TYR A 202 -4.64 -9.80 14.74
C TYR A 202 -5.73 -10.18 15.74
N SER A 203 -6.27 -11.40 15.69
CA SER A 203 -7.32 -11.89 16.58
C SER A 203 -6.82 -12.40 17.94
N ASP A 204 -5.51 -12.60 18.11
CA ASP A 204 -4.92 -13.09 19.37
C ASP A 204 -4.93 -12.06 20.50
N ASP A 205 -5.22 -10.80 20.20
CA ASP A 205 -5.23 -9.75 21.20
C ASP A 205 -6.64 -9.52 21.73
N HIS A 206 -7.06 -10.37 22.66
CA HIS A 206 -8.40 -10.35 23.23
C HIS A 206 -8.75 -9.02 23.90
N LEU A 207 -7.78 -8.37 24.58
CA LEU A 207 -7.99 -7.05 25.17
C LEU A 207 -8.31 -6.02 24.09
N PHE A 208 -7.61 -6.08 22.97
CA PHE A 208 -7.87 -5.15 21.87
C PHE A 208 -9.23 -5.38 21.21
N LEU A 209 -9.68 -6.64 21.09
CA LEU A 209 -11.03 -6.95 20.61
C LEU A 209 -12.10 -6.34 21.53
N THR A 210 -11.93 -6.46 22.84
CA THR A 210 -12.82 -5.81 23.81
C THR A 210 -12.84 -4.28 23.62
N GLN A 211 -11.67 -3.65 23.50
CA GLN A 211 -11.56 -2.21 23.26
C GLN A 211 -12.21 -1.77 21.94
N MET A 212 -12.11 -2.57 20.88
CA MET A 212 -12.81 -2.28 19.62
C MET A 212 -14.32 -2.33 19.79
N GLN A 213 -14.85 -3.34 20.51
CA GLN A 213 -16.28 -3.45 20.78
C GLN A 213 -16.79 -2.25 21.63
N GLU A 214 -16.09 -1.91 22.71
CA GLU A 214 -16.41 -0.76 23.57
C GLU A 214 -16.45 0.57 22.78
N ARG A 215 -15.52 0.73 21.84
CA ARG A 215 -15.42 1.91 20.97
C ARG A 215 -16.34 1.85 19.74
N LYS A 216 -17.16 0.80 19.61
CA LYS A 216 -18.05 0.56 18.45
C LYS A 216 -17.29 0.59 17.12
N ILE A 217 -16.12 -0.06 17.08
CA ILE A 217 -15.31 -0.25 15.88
C ILE A 217 -15.64 -1.61 15.30
N ASP A 218 -16.08 -1.63 14.06
CA ASP A 218 -16.44 -2.86 13.38
C ASP A 218 -15.22 -3.67 12.92
N PHE A 219 -15.32 -4.98 13.02
CA PHE A 219 -14.27 -5.87 12.54
C PHE A 219 -14.81 -7.23 12.05
N VAL A 220 -14.07 -7.82 11.12
CA VAL A 220 -14.17 -9.22 10.71
C VAL A 220 -12.76 -9.77 10.62
N LEU A 221 -12.37 -10.63 11.58
CA LEU A 221 -11.02 -11.19 11.67
C LEU A 221 -11.07 -12.70 11.60
N ARG A 222 -9.99 -13.32 11.13
CA ARG A 222 -9.84 -14.76 11.20
C ARG A 222 -9.28 -15.17 12.56
N LEU A 223 -9.86 -16.19 13.20
CA LEU A 223 -9.31 -16.79 14.41
C LEU A 223 -8.22 -17.81 14.09
N CYS A 224 -7.27 -17.95 15.01
CA CYS A 224 -6.38 -19.10 15.05
C CYS A 224 -7.16 -20.35 15.45
N GLY A 225 -6.85 -21.50 14.85
CA GLY A 225 -7.57 -22.74 15.12
C GLY A 225 -7.38 -23.29 16.54
N ASN A 226 -6.32 -22.87 17.24
CA ASN A 226 -5.96 -23.30 18.60
C ASN A 226 -6.47 -22.34 19.70
N VAL A 227 -7.28 -21.34 19.37
CA VAL A 227 -7.88 -20.45 20.38
C VAL A 227 -8.93 -21.23 21.19
N ILE A 228 -8.82 -21.17 22.53
CA ILE A 228 -9.83 -21.73 23.41
C ILE A 228 -11.11 -20.92 23.24
N ARG A 229 -12.22 -21.61 22.98
CA ARG A 229 -13.52 -21.01 22.72
C ARG A 229 -14.61 -21.74 23.48
N THR A 230 -15.50 -20.98 24.11
CA THR A 230 -16.65 -21.53 24.85
C THR A 230 -17.92 -20.93 24.27
N PRO A 231 -18.87 -21.75 23.75
CA PRO A 231 -20.17 -21.26 23.31
C PRO A 231 -20.90 -20.53 24.44
N VAL A 232 -21.44 -19.35 24.13
CA VAL A 232 -22.25 -18.55 25.06
C VAL A 232 -23.74 -18.60 24.68
N THR A 233 -24.00 -18.69 23.36
CA THR A 233 -25.38 -18.85 22.85
C THR A 233 -25.50 -20.10 21.98
N PRO A 234 -26.72 -20.64 21.80
CA PRO A 234 -27.00 -21.59 20.74
C PRO A 234 -26.64 -21.03 19.36
N SER A 235 -26.37 -21.91 18.40
CA SER A 235 -26.16 -21.50 17.02
C SER A 235 -27.43 -20.84 16.46
N ARG A 236 -27.25 -19.73 15.76
CA ARG A 236 -28.34 -19.06 15.05
C ARG A 236 -28.88 -19.97 13.93
N PRO A 237 -30.18 -19.89 13.60
CA PRO A 237 -30.72 -20.55 12.44
C PRO A 237 -30.02 -20.07 11.16
N LEU A 238 -29.49 -21.00 10.37
CA LEU A 238 -28.84 -20.69 9.11
C LEU A 238 -29.87 -20.58 7.98
N THR A 239 -29.77 -19.51 7.21
CA THR A 239 -30.58 -19.31 6.00
C THR A 239 -30.10 -20.23 4.85
N PRO A 240 -30.89 -20.42 3.80
CA PRO A 240 -30.41 -21.10 2.58
C PRO A 240 -29.18 -20.43 1.97
N ALA A 241 -29.07 -19.09 2.03
CA ALA A 241 -27.93 -18.33 1.54
C ALA A 241 -26.66 -18.57 2.38
N ASP A 242 -26.79 -18.64 3.72
CA ASP A 242 -25.68 -18.98 4.62
C ASP A 242 -25.13 -20.39 4.29
N ARG A 243 -26.02 -21.38 4.11
CA ARG A 243 -25.62 -22.75 3.74
C ARG A 243 -24.93 -22.81 2.38
N ALA A 244 -25.46 -22.08 1.40
CA ALA A 244 -24.87 -21.98 0.06
C ALA A 244 -23.48 -21.31 0.10
N ALA A 245 -23.24 -20.38 1.03
CA ALA A 245 -21.95 -19.77 1.28
C ALA A 245 -20.97 -20.65 2.07
N GLY A 246 -21.41 -21.85 2.51
CA GLY A 246 -20.62 -22.80 3.29
C GLY A 246 -20.58 -22.50 4.78
N VAL A 247 -21.49 -21.69 5.30
CA VAL A 247 -21.62 -21.45 6.75
C VAL A 247 -22.12 -22.73 7.43
N VAL A 248 -21.44 -23.14 8.49
CA VAL A 248 -21.74 -24.33 9.28
C VAL A 248 -22.29 -23.96 10.64
N SER A 249 -21.76 -22.93 11.26
CA SER A 249 -22.29 -22.41 12.54
C SER A 249 -22.12 -20.90 12.65
N ASP A 250 -23.03 -20.29 13.42
CA ASP A 250 -23.04 -18.85 13.70
C ASP A 250 -23.57 -18.65 15.13
N ARG A 251 -22.70 -18.27 16.05
CA ARG A 251 -23.07 -18.08 17.46
C ARG A 251 -22.10 -17.15 18.18
N GLN A 252 -22.49 -16.72 19.38
CA GLN A 252 -21.57 -16.03 20.27
C GLN A 252 -20.72 -17.03 21.05
N GLU A 253 -19.41 -16.76 21.10
CA GLU A 253 -18.43 -17.53 21.84
C GLU A 253 -17.55 -16.60 22.67
N ARG A 254 -17.17 -17.10 23.87
CA ARG A 254 -16.15 -16.46 24.69
C ARG A 254 -14.78 -16.96 24.24
N LEU A 255 -13.85 -16.02 24.03
CA LEU A 255 -12.46 -16.34 23.65
C LEU A 255 -11.55 -16.38 24.87
N GLY A 256 -10.66 -17.37 24.90
CA GLY A 256 -9.68 -17.59 25.96
C GLY A 256 -10.20 -18.47 27.09
N ALA A 257 -9.26 -18.86 27.98
CA ALA A 257 -9.54 -19.73 29.11
C ALA A 257 -10.17 -19.00 30.31
N ARG A 258 -10.20 -17.68 30.31
CA ARG A 258 -10.69 -16.88 31.43
C ARG A 258 -12.17 -16.54 31.26
N GLU A 259 -12.91 -16.50 32.34
CA GLU A 259 -14.34 -16.14 32.34
C GLU A 259 -14.61 -14.70 31.86
N ASN A 260 -13.64 -13.80 32.00
CA ASN A 260 -13.71 -12.42 31.53
C ASN A 260 -13.18 -12.24 30.10
N GLY A 261 -12.98 -13.30 29.32
CA GLY A 261 -12.62 -13.22 27.93
C GLY A 261 -13.71 -12.54 27.09
N PRO A 262 -13.33 -11.88 25.95
CA PRO A 262 -14.31 -11.19 25.11
C PRO A 262 -15.34 -12.18 24.56
N VAL A 263 -16.61 -11.77 24.62
CA VAL A 263 -17.71 -12.46 23.94
C VAL A 263 -17.86 -11.83 22.56
N VAL A 264 -17.71 -12.66 21.53
CA VAL A 264 -17.73 -12.23 20.13
C VAL A 264 -18.56 -13.20 19.30
N ARG A 265 -19.12 -12.71 18.21
CA ARG A 265 -19.77 -13.56 17.22
C ARG A 265 -18.72 -14.34 16.46
N VAL A 266 -18.86 -15.66 16.38
CA VAL A 266 -18.02 -16.57 15.64
C VAL A 266 -18.83 -17.24 14.54
N VAL A 267 -18.42 -17.06 13.30
CA VAL A 267 -18.99 -17.68 12.11
C VAL A 267 -18.00 -18.71 11.57
N GLU A 268 -18.41 -19.96 11.51
CA GLU A 268 -17.64 -21.05 10.93
C GLU A 268 -18.05 -21.29 9.48
N ILE A 269 -17.10 -21.25 8.57
CA ILE A 269 -17.33 -21.41 7.13
C ILE A 269 -16.41 -22.51 6.59
N HIS A 270 -16.98 -23.44 5.88
CA HIS A 270 -16.25 -24.48 5.14
C HIS A 270 -16.20 -24.10 3.66
N ALA A 271 -15.01 -23.80 3.15
CA ALA A 271 -14.82 -23.42 1.76
C ALA A 271 -13.52 -24.00 1.19
N ALA A 272 -13.61 -24.58 -0.02
CA ALA A 272 -12.45 -25.16 -0.73
C ALA A 272 -11.61 -26.13 0.13
N GLY A 273 -12.26 -26.98 0.91
CA GLY A 273 -11.61 -27.97 1.79
C GLY A 273 -10.93 -27.37 3.03
N LYS A 274 -11.19 -26.10 3.35
CA LYS A 274 -10.63 -25.39 4.52
C LYS A 274 -11.73 -24.89 5.43
N ILE A 275 -11.42 -24.87 6.73
CA ILE A 275 -12.27 -24.27 7.76
C ILE A 275 -11.77 -22.85 8.04
N PHE A 276 -12.69 -21.91 7.97
CA PHE A 276 -12.47 -20.53 8.35
C PHE A 276 -13.32 -20.24 9.59
N LEU A 277 -12.65 -19.84 10.66
CA LEU A 277 -13.31 -19.33 11.86
C LEU A 277 -13.18 -17.81 11.81
N LEU A 278 -14.29 -17.12 11.65
CA LEU A 278 -14.35 -15.67 11.55
C LEU A 278 -14.97 -15.10 12.80
N VAL A 279 -14.28 -14.15 13.43
CA VAL A 279 -14.80 -13.38 14.56
C VAL A 279 -15.26 -12.01 14.06
N SER A 280 -16.43 -11.57 14.50
CA SER A 280 -17.02 -10.30 14.08
C SER A 280 -17.66 -9.56 15.24
N SER A 281 -17.62 -8.22 15.16
CA SER A 281 -18.42 -7.33 16.01
C SER A 281 -19.84 -7.11 15.46
N ARG A 282 -20.07 -7.44 14.18
CA ARG A 282 -21.34 -7.16 13.47
C ARG A 282 -22.37 -8.26 13.74
N GLU A 283 -23.24 -7.98 14.71
CA GLU A 283 -24.32 -8.90 15.09
C GLU A 283 -25.53 -8.83 14.14
N ASP A 284 -25.64 -7.73 13.39
CA ASP A 284 -26.75 -7.38 12.53
C ASP A 284 -26.67 -7.96 11.13
N LEU A 285 -25.46 -8.34 10.67
CA LEU A 285 -25.26 -8.84 9.31
C LEU A 285 -25.55 -10.34 9.17
N PRO A 286 -26.09 -10.83 8.04
CA PRO A 286 -26.14 -12.25 7.72
C PRO A 286 -24.75 -12.91 7.74
N ALA A 287 -24.66 -14.20 8.12
CA ALA A 287 -23.37 -14.89 8.24
C ALA A 287 -22.64 -15.01 6.89
N GLU A 288 -23.38 -15.18 5.79
CA GLU A 288 -22.84 -15.14 4.42
C GLU A 288 -22.13 -13.82 4.10
N ILE A 289 -22.67 -12.69 4.57
CA ILE A 289 -22.09 -11.37 4.35
C ILE A 289 -20.77 -11.22 5.14
N ILE A 290 -20.70 -11.76 6.37
CA ILE A 290 -19.45 -11.81 7.14
C ILE A 290 -18.38 -12.59 6.36
N GLY A 291 -18.74 -13.73 5.78
CA GLY A 291 -17.86 -14.52 4.91
C GLY A 291 -17.41 -13.75 3.67
N LEU A 292 -18.35 -13.04 3.02
CA LEU A 292 -18.07 -12.24 1.84
C LEU A 292 -17.13 -11.05 2.14
N ILE A 293 -17.33 -10.36 3.26
CA ILE A 293 -16.44 -9.30 3.77
C ILE A 293 -15.03 -9.87 3.96
N TYR A 294 -14.87 -11.02 4.60
CA TYR A 294 -13.55 -11.61 4.82
C TYR A 294 -12.84 -12.02 3.51
N ARG A 295 -13.56 -12.43 2.49
CA ARG A 295 -12.98 -12.76 1.17
C ARG A 295 -12.21 -11.60 0.54
N TYR A 296 -12.59 -10.35 0.84
CA TYR A 296 -11.87 -9.17 0.37
C TYR A 296 -10.45 -9.07 0.93
N ARG A 297 -10.12 -9.74 2.04
CA ARG A 297 -8.77 -9.72 2.60
C ARG A 297 -7.69 -10.02 1.56
N TRP A 298 -8.00 -10.86 0.57
CA TRP A 298 -7.07 -11.17 -0.51
C TRP A 298 -6.66 -9.96 -1.36
N GLN A 299 -7.44 -8.89 -1.39
CA GLN A 299 -7.13 -7.70 -2.20
C GLN A 299 -5.85 -7.00 -1.74
N ILE A 300 -5.54 -6.98 -0.44
CA ILE A 300 -4.30 -6.38 0.05
C ILE A 300 -3.06 -7.19 -0.36
N GLU A 301 -3.16 -8.53 -0.45
CA GLU A 301 -2.08 -9.37 -0.97
C GLU A 301 -1.83 -9.12 -2.47
N LEU A 302 -2.88 -8.94 -3.25
CA LEU A 302 -2.78 -8.55 -4.65
C LEU A 302 -2.15 -7.15 -4.79
N PHE A 303 -2.52 -6.23 -3.91
CA PHE A 303 -1.89 -4.91 -3.87
C PHE A 303 -0.39 -5.02 -3.54
N PHE A 304 0.00 -5.79 -2.55
CA PHE A 304 1.41 -5.98 -2.21
C PHE A 304 2.23 -6.61 -3.36
N LYS A 305 1.66 -7.54 -4.11
CA LYS A 305 2.32 -8.10 -5.30
C LYS A 305 2.60 -7.01 -6.33
N TRP A 306 1.60 -6.17 -6.59
CA TRP A 306 1.73 -5.07 -7.52
C TRP A 306 2.69 -3.99 -7.02
N PHE A 307 2.57 -3.56 -5.77
CA PHE A 307 3.48 -2.61 -5.12
C PHE A 307 4.95 -3.07 -5.20
N LYS A 308 5.22 -4.34 -4.90
CA LYS A 308 6.55 -4.92 -5.00
C LYS A 308 7.09 -4.92 -6.44
N MET A 309 6.25 -5.03 -7.42
CA MET A 309 6.64 -4.93 -8.84
C MET A 309 7.07 -3.50 -9.19
N ILE A 310 6.33 -2.48 -8.76
CA ILE A 310 6.69 -1.05 -8.94
C ILE A 310 7.98 -0.74 -8.21
N LEU A 311 8.09 -1.11 -6.94
CA LEU A 311 9.27 -0.87 -6.11
C LEU A 311 10.53 -1.50 -6.71
N GLY A 312 10.37 -2.57 -7.52
CA GLY A 312 11.50 -3.30 -8.08
C GLY A 312 12.35 -4.02 -7.02
N CYS A 313 11.73 -4.57 -6.00
CA CYS A 313 12.15 -5.12 -4.71
C CYS A 313 13.56 -5.74 -4.52
N ARG A 314 14.46 -5.65 -5.48
CA ARG A 314 15.80 -6.25 -5.40
C ARG A 314 16.92 -5.24 -5.19
N HIS A 315 16.65 -3.94 -5.35
CA HIS A 315 17.67 -2.91 -5.29
C HIS A 315 17.19 -1.71 -4.47
N TRP A 316 17.71 -1.60 -3.26
CA TRP A 316 17.56 -0.37 -2.48
C TRP A 316 18.50 0.70 -3.08
N LEU A 317 17.94 1.86 -3.40
CA LEU A 317 18.69 3.03 -3.85
C LEU A 317 19.35 3.76 -2.67
N ALA A 318 18.89 3.46 -1.46
CA ALA A 318 19.35 4.06 -0.22
C ALA A 318 19.35 3.01 0.90
N GLU A 319 20.18 3.20 1.92
CA GLU A 319 20.33 2.27 3.04
C GLU A 319 19.91 2.85 4.38
N SER A 320 19.81 4.17 4.48
CA SER A 320 19.28 4.85 5.66
C SER A 320 17.78 4.67 5.79
N SER A 321 17.25 4.74 7.02
CA SER A 321 15.80 4.67 7.27
C SER A 321 15.03 5.76 6.51
N ARG A 322 15.61 6.96 6.42
CA ARG A 322 15.04 8.09 5.67
C ARG A 322 14.99 7.80 4.15
N GLY A 323 16.10 7.34 3.59
CA GLY A 323 16.17 7.04 2.15
C GLY A 323 15.26 5.88 1.74
N VAL A 324 15.14 4.86 2.61
CA VAL A 324 14.17 3.78 2.43
C VAL A 324 12.72 4.30 2.48
N ALA A 325 12.42 5.18 3.44
CA ALA A 325 11.08 5.79 3.51
C ALA A 325 10.77 6.62 2.25
N ILE A 326 11.73 7.41 1.76
CA ILE A 326 11.62 8.16 0.50
C ILE A 326 11.31 7.21 -0.67
N GLN A 327 12.03 6.10 -0.78
CA GLN A 327 11.81 5.13 -1.86
C GLN A 327 10.44 4.43 -1.75
N LEU A 328 10.01 4.06 -0.56
CA LEU A 328 8.69 3.44 -0.32
C LEU A 328 7.54 4.43 -0.59
N TYR A 329 7.66 5.67 -0.14
CA TYR A 329 6.66 6.71 -0.43
C TYR A 329 6.62 7.03 -1.93
N GLY A 330 7.77 7.09 -2.60
CA GLY A 330 7.84 7.23 -4.05
C GLY A 330 7.10 6.10 -4.78
N ALA A 331 7.25 4.86 -4.34
CA ALA A 331 6.54 3.72 -4.93
C ALA A 331 5.02 3.76 -4.67
N LEU A 332 4.58 4.21 -3.49
CA LEU A 332 3.16 4.43 -3.19
C LEU A 332 2.59 5.59 -4.04
N ILE A 333 3.34 6.68 -4.18
CA ILE A 333 2.98 7.80 -5.06
C ILE A 333 2.84 7.34 -6.51
N ALA A 334 3.81 6.57 -7.02
CA ALA A 334 3.75 5.98 -8.36
C ALA A 334 2.48 5.15 -8.56
N THR A 335 2.12 4.36 -7.55
CA THR A 335 0.88 3.59 -7.49
C THR A 335 -0.36 4.46 -7.65
N LEU A 336 -0.49 5.51 -6.83
CA LEU A 336 -1.67 6.38 -6.85
C LEU A 336 -1.71 7.26 -8.11
N LEU A 337 -0.58 7.72 -8.64
CA LEU A 337 -0.52 8.44 -9.90
C LEU A 337 -1.04 7.58 -11.07
N LEU A 338 -0.65 6.30 -11.12
CA LEU A 338 -1.18 5.38 -12.10
C LEU A 338 -2.69 5.20 -11.94
N MET A 339 -3.19 5.09 -10.71
CA MET A 339 -4.63 4.99 -10.46
C MET A 339 -5.39 6.26 -10.86
N LEU A 340 -4.81 7.45 -10.66
CA LEU A 340 -5.41 8.70 -11.14
C LEU A 340 -5.58 8.70 -12.66
N VAL A 341 -4.58 8.19 -13.39
CA VAL A 341 -4.58 8.15 -14.84
C VAL A 341 -5.52 7.04 -15.37
N THR A 342 -5.45 5.85 -14.79
CA THR A 342 -6.22 4.68 -15.25
C THR A 342 -7.60 4.57 -14.61
N GLN A 343 -7.91 5.40 -13.62
CA GLN A 343 -9.12 5.38 -12.78
C GLN A 343 -9.40 4.04 -12.09
N LYS A 344 -8.43 3.15 -12.09
CA LYS A 344 -8.45 1.84 -11.45
C LYS A 344 -7.02 1.38 -11.18
N ARG A 345 -6.87 0.34 -10.37
CA ARG A 345 -5.56 -0.29 -10.18
C ARG A 345 -5.06 -0.87 -11.52
N PRO A 346 -3.88 -0.45 -12.02
CA PRO A 346 -3.32 -0.98 -13.25
C PRO A 346 -3.14 -2.49 -13.19
N THR A 347 -3.43 -3.15 -14.28
CA THR A 347 -3.16 -4.57 -14.46
C THR A 347 -1.66 -4.81 -14.69
N LYS A 348 -1.20 -6.05 -14.56
CA LYS A 348 0.18 -6.42 -14.89
C LYS A 348 0.55 -6.01 -16.32
N ARG A 349 -0.36 -6.22 -17.29
CA ARG A 349 -0.19 -5.84 -18.69
C ARG A 349 0.01 -4.32 -18.85
N GLN A 350 -0.76 -3.51 -18.15
CA GLN A 350 -0.61 -2.06 -18.17
C GLN A 350 0.74 -1.60 -17.61
N MET A 351 1.23 -2.26 -16.54
CA MET A 351 2.58 -1.99 -16.01
C MET A 351 3.67 -2.40 -17.01
N GLU A 352 3.52 -3.51 -17.69
CA GLU A 352 4.44 -3.93 -18.75
C GLU A 352 4.46 -2.91 -19.90
N ALA A 353 3.30 -2.40 -20.30
CA ALA A 353 3.20 -1.34 -21.31
C ALA A 353 3.93 -0.05 -20.89
N ILE A 354 3.82 0.35 -19.63
CA ILE A 354 4.58 1.48 -19.06
C ILE A 354 6.09 1.22 -19.18
N HIS A 355 6.54 0.03 -18.82
CA HIS A 355 7.96 -0.33 -18.96
C HIS A 355 8.41 -0.34 -20.42
N PHE A 356 7.60 -0.87 -21.33
CA PHE A 356 7.91 -0.86 -22.75
C PHE A 356 8.00 0.57 -23.31
N TYR A 357 7.12 1.45 -22.88
CA TYR A 357 7.19 2.86 -23.25
C TYR A 357 8.52 3.50 -22.78
N PHE A 358 8.91 3.32 -21.51
CA PHE A 358 10.13 3.91 -20.99
C PHE A 358 11.43 3.35 -21.58
N VAL A 359 11.41 2.12 -22.07
CA VAL A 359 12.57 1.54 -22.79
C VAL A 359 12.49 1.74 -24.31
N GLY A 360 11.46 2.45 -24.81
CA GLY A 360 11.32 2.81 -26.21
C GLY A 360 10.75 1.73 -27.13
N PHE A 361 10.16 0.65 -26.56
CA PHE A 361 9.46 -0.39 -27.35
C PHE A 361 8.04 0.01 -27.74
N ALA A 362 7.38 0.79 -26.89
CA ALA A 362 6.03 1.28 -27.16
C ALA A 362 6.04 2.80 -27.41
N THR A 363 5.14 3.26 -28.25
CA THR A 363 4.85 4.67 -28.47
C THR A 363 3.90 5.18 -27.38
N GLU A 364 3.79 6.51 -27.23
CA GLU A 364 2.81 7.11 -26.31
C GLU A 364 1.38 6.70 -26.65
N ASP A 365 1.02 6.65 -27.94
CA ASP A 365 -0.32 6.26 -28.40
C ASP A 365 -0.65 4.80 -28.04
N GLU A 366 0.34 3.91 -28.15
CA GLU A 366 0.18 2.50 -27.73
C GLU A 366 0.03 2.38 -26.23
N LEU A 367 0.82 3.12 -25.46
CA LEU A 367 0.70 3.16 -24.00
C LEU A 367 -0.67 3.68 -23.57
N LEU A 368 -1.11 4.83 -24.12
CA LEU A 368 -2.41 5.42 -23.77
C LEU A 368 -3.57 4.47 -24.09
N ARG A 369 -3.48 3.75 -25.22
CA ARG A 369 -4.47 2.73 -25.62
C ARG A 369 -4.51 1.56 -24.63
N GLU A 370 -3.34 1.05 -24.20
CA GLU A 370 -3.24 -0.01 -23.20
C GLU A 370 -3.72 0.44 -21.81
N LEU A 371 -3.56 1.71 -21.47
CA LEU A 371 -4.08 2.31 -20.24
C LEU A 371 -5.60 2.57 -20.30
N GLY A 372 -6.23 2.42 -21.49
CA GLY A 372 -7.67 2.59 -21.68
C GLY A 372 -8.09 4.00 -22.07
N PHE A 373 -7.14 4.82 -22.54
CA PHE A 373 -7.46 6.12 -23.12
C PHE A 373 -7.78 5.96 -24.62
N GLN A 374 -9.02 6.29 -24.99
CA GLN A 374 -9.32 6.47 -26.42
C GLN A 374 -8.85 7.87 -26.85
N LYS A 375 -8.28 7.99 -28.04
CA LYS A 375 -8.14 9.31 -28.69
C LYS A 375 -9.53 9.86 -28.90
N SER A 376 -9.84 11.00 -28.26
CA SER A 376 -10.95 11.86 -28.68
C SER A 376 -10.66 12.46 -30.03
#